data_649649a80089538c1b221991a557626e
#
_entry.id   649649a80089538c1b221991a557626e
#
_cell.length_a   1.000
_cell.length_b   1.000
_cell.length_c   1.000
_cell.angle_alpha   90.00
_cell.angle_beta   90.00
_cell.angle_gamma   90.00
#
_symmetry.space_group_name_H-M   'P 1'
#
loop_
_entity.id
_entity.type
_entity.pdbx_description
1 polymer ?
#
loop_
_entity_poly.entity_id
_entity_poly.type
_entity_poly.pdbx_seq_one_letter_code
_entity_poly.pdbx_strand_id
1 'polypeptide(L)'
;MPYGLLSTGFVPKPLTVIKSDLEAAYKAVYGVSIGSEPDGSIPANTAIGQHIGIHSERLAELWEVGEAVYSAMDPDAAEDAALDLLCQITGTTRSPATRSVVVASLTGVPLASIPLNAKLAVLGTGVIFQTVGPTALGPAHPAWVATAPYGLGTRITSGGNIYHCIGAGISGAGPGPTSTSDSAIPDGTVSWAYLGPGTASVDILAEAVDTGAFACLARQLRTIQTPTVGLLGANNLVAATVGADKETNAALRLRRAIELRGRGNATVDAIRRAVLKVGAGTAFAVTSCLVFENTSLVVSPDGIPGKAFEVVVLGGADQALFDTILATKPAGIEAHGSTSGTSTDSAGISHVIKFTRPAQKNIWINLDVLVDPALWPLDGPDRVRAAIVADSPYYVLGMDVRPWRLGAVLDVVPGLLQVSAIRLGLAPVPVGTSTIPVGLREIARFDASRIVTINVTNGTP
;
A
#
# COMPACT_ATOMS: atom_id res chain seq x y z
N MET A 1 -10.01 -2.79 -51.54
CA MET A 1 -8.79 -3.46 -51.09
C MET A 1 -9.09 -4.14 -49.76
N PRO A 2 -8.75 -5.39 -49.51
CA PRO A 2 -9.03 -6.06 -48.25
C PRO A 2 -8.01 -5.75 -47.13
N TYR A 3 -7.11 -4.79 -47.35
CA TYR A 3 -6.00 -4.44 -46.44
C TYR A 3 -5.95 -2.95 -46.24
N GLY A 4 -5.39 -2.49 -45.09
CA GLY A 4 -5.29 -1.11 -44.66
C GLY A 4 -6.34 -0.75 -43.64
N LEU A 5 -6.71 0.53 -43.53
CA LEU A 5 -7.72 1.01 -42.59
C LEU A 5 -9.12 0.73 -43.16
N LEU A 6 -9.81 -0.23 -42.55
CA LEU A 6 -11.15 -0.65 -42.89
C LEU A 6 -12.16 -0.22 -41.82
N SER A 7 -13.45 -0.40 -42.08
CA SER A 7 -14.50 -0.15 -41.08
C SER A 7 -14.42 -1.06 -39.85
N THR A 8 -13.70 -2.19 -39.96
CA THR A 8 -13.44 -3.16 -38.89
C THR A 8 -12.11 -2.97 -38.17
N GLY A 9 -11.31 -1.98 -38.57
CA GLY A 9 -9.98 -1.72 -38.03
C GLY A 9 -8.88 -1.78 -39.06
N PHE A 10 -7.62 -1.78 -38.61
CA PHE A 10 -6.46 -1.91 -39.47
C PHE A 10 -6.17 -3.40 -39.76
N VAL A 11 -6.03 -3.73 -41.04
CA VAL A 11 -5.70 -5.08 -41.50
C VAL A 11 -4.36 -5.04 -42.24
N PRO A 12 -3.28 -5.57 -41.66
CA PRO A 12 -1.98 -5.57 -42.30
C PRO A 12 -1.99 -6.50 -43.55
N LYS A 13 -1.21 -6.12 -44.56
CA LYS A 13 -1.07 -6.93 -45.77
C LYS A 13 -0.03 -8.04 -45.52
N PRO A 14 -0.40 -9.34 -45.66
CA PRO A 14 0.52 -10.43 -45.42
C PRO A 14 1.71 -10.40 -46.38
N LEU A 15 2.89 -10.81 -45.91
CA LEU A 15 4.11 -10.92 -46.71
C LEU A 15 3.92 -11.69 -48.01
N THR A 16 3.15 -12.79 -47.99
CA THR A 16 2.85 -13.61 -49.17
C THR A 16 2.10 -12.83 -50.23
N VAL A 17 1.16 -11.99 -49.86
CA VAL A 17 0.39 -11.13 -50.77
C VAL A 17 1.24 -9.99 -51.29
N ILE A 18 2.08 -9.37 -50.44
CA ILE A 18 3.03 -8.33 -50.85
C ILE A 18 3.99 -8.88 -51.91
N LYS A 19 4.54 -10.07 -51.67
CA LYS A 19 5.43 -10.73 -52.59
C LYS A 19 4.74 -11.00 -53.93
N SER A 20 3.55 -11.60 -53.92
CA SER A 20 2.73 -11.87 -55.10
C SER A 20 2.43 -10.60 -55.91
N ASP A 21 2.09 -9.49 -55.25
CA ASP A 21 1.81 -8.19 -55.90
C ASP A 21 3.08 -7.60 -56.55
N LEU A 22 4.22 -7.71 -55.87
CA LEU A 22 5.52 -7.29 -56.40
C LEU A 22 5.92 -8.16 -57.61
N GLU A 23 5.77 -9.48 -57.54
CA GLU A 23 6.00 -10.38 -58.68
C GLU A 23 5.14 -9.99 -59.88
N ALA A 24 3.86 -9.73 -59.67
CA ALA A 24 2.94 -9.28 -60.74
C ALA A 24 3.37 -7.90 -61.29
N ALA A 25 3.79 -6.97 -60.46
CA ALA A 25 4.26 -5.67 -60.90
C ALA A 25 5.55 -5.73 -61.71
N TYR A 26 6.52 -6.57 -61.28
CA TYR A 26 7.76 -6.79 -62.03
C TYR A 26 7.49 -7.45 -63.42
N LYS A 27 6.59 -8.44 -63.45
CA LYS A 27 6.19 -9.09 -64.71
C LYS A 27 5.50 -8.11 -65.67
N ALA A 28 4.68 -7.21 -65.13
CA ALA A 28 4.01 -6.17 -65.96
C ALA A 28 5.00 -5.20 -66.59
N VAL A 29 6.09 -4.86 -65.91
CA VAL A 29 7.10 -3.90 -66.41
C VAL A 29 8.13 -4.55 -67.32
N TYR A 30 8.62 -5.70 -66.97
CA TYR A 30 9.75 -6.35 -67.65
C TYR A 30 9.36 -7.53 -68.56
N GLY A 31 8.08 -7.91 -68.59
CA GLY A 31 7.53 -8.99 -69.39
C GLY A 31 7.43 -10.31 -68.64
N VAL A 32 6.51 -11.18 -69.08
CA VAL A 32 6.14 -12.44 -68.42
C VAL A 32 7.28 -13.48 -68.39
N SER A 33 8.29 -13.31 -69.24
CA SER A 33 9.39 -14.27 -69.42
C SER A 33 10.57 -14.11 -68.45
N ILE A 34 10.50 -13.22 -67.46
CA ILE A 34 11.60 -13.01 -66.52
C ILE A 34 11.69 -14.22 -65.57
N GLY A 35 12.52 -15.20 -65.95
CA GLY A 35 12.95 -16.30 -65.12
C GLY A 35 11.82 -17.04 -64.39
N SER A 36 10.68 -17.20 -65.06
CA SER A 36 9.51 -17.84 -64.42
C SER A 36 9.67 -19.36 -64.34
N GLU A 37 9.37 -19.90 -63.16
CA GLU A 37 9.15 -21.33 -62.94
C GLU A 37 7.88 -21.79 -63.70
N PRO A 38 7.69 -23.11 -63.89
CA PRO A 38 6.51 -23.65 -64.59
C PRO A 38 5.17 -23.21 -63.98
N ASP A 39 5.16 -22.83 -62.71
CA ASP A 39 3.98 -22.25 -61.99
C ASP A 39 3.82 -20.73 -62.21
N GLY A 40 4.72 -20.14 -62.98
CA GLY A 40 4.74 -18.70 -63.22
C GLY A 40 5.35 -17.84 -62.10
N SER A 41 5.92 -18.41 -61.03
CA SER A 41 6.63 -17.66 -59.99
C SER A 41 8.02 -17.21 -60.43
N ILE A 42 8.59 -16.17 -59.79
CA ILE A 42 9.98 -15.75 -60.01
C ILE A 42 10.86 -16.45 -58.98
N PRO A 43 11.86 -17.29 -59.42
CA PRO A 43 12.69 -18.05 -58.49
C PRO A 43 13.44 -17.13 -57.53
N ALA A 44 13.42 -17.49 -56.24
CA ALA A 44 14.04 -16.69 -55.18
C ALA A 44 15.57 -16.58 -55.31
N ASN A 45 16.22 -17.48 -56.03
CA ASN A 45 17.66 -17.50 -56.28
C ASN A 45 18.10 -16.61 -57.44
N THR A 46 17.17 -16.00 -58.16
CA THR A 46 17.50 -15.04 -59.23
C THR A 46 17.70 -13.64 -58.64
N ALA A 47 18.43 -12.74 -59.32
CA ALA A 47 18.66 -11.39 -58.90
C ALA A 47 17.32 -10.63 -58.64
N ILE A 48 16.35 -10.83 -59.54
CA ILE A 48 15.02 -10.21 -59.41
C ILE A 48 14.25 -10.84 -58.27
N GLY A 49 14.31 -12.18 -58.08
CA GLY A 49 13.67 -12.86 -56.95
C GLY A 49 14.22 -12.41 -55.59
N GLN A 50 15.54 -12.17 -55.51
CA GLN A 50 16.16 -11.61 -54.30
C GLN A 50 15.72 -10.16 -54.04
N HIS A 51 15.64 -9.32 -55.09
CA HIS A 51 15.09 -7.97 -54.96
C HIS A 51 13.65 -7.97 -54.48
N ILE A 52 12.81 -8.83 -55.06
CA ILE A 52 11.40 -8.95 -54.60
C ILE A 52 11.35 -9.43 -53.15
N GLY A 53 12.20 -10.38 -52.75
CA GLY A 53 12.32 -10.84 -51.37
C GLY A 53 12.63 -9.69 -50.41
N ILE A 54 13.71 -8.96 -50.66
CA ILE A 54 14.15 -7.84 -49.83
C ILE A 54 13.06 -6.75 -49.75
N HIS A 55 12.46 -6.35 -50.87
CA HIS A 55 11.42 -5.32 -50.89
C HIS A 55 10.13 -5.78 -50.18
N SER A 56 9.76 -7.05 -50.36
CA SER A 56 8.56 -7.58 -49.70
C SER A 56 8.71 -7.64 -48.19
N GLU A 57 9.90 -7.99 -47.67
CA GLU A 57 10.18 -7.95 -46.23
C GLU A 57 10.11 -6.51 -45.69
N ARG A 58 10.76 -5.56 -46.37
CA ARG A 58 10.71 -4.15 -45.91
C ARG A 58 9.30 -3.55 -45.96
N LEU A 59 8.51 -3.92 -46.97
CA LEU A 59 7.10 -3.49 -47.02
C LEU A 59 6.25 -4.18 -45.95
N ALA A 60 6.51 -5.44 -45.63
CA ALA A 60 5.83 -6.11 -44.52
C ALA A 60 6.15 -5.45 -43.17
N GLU A 61 7.42 -5.12 -42.92
CA GLU A 61 7.81 -4.33 -41.73
C GLU A 61 7.03 -3.00 -41.62
N LEU A 62 6.84 -2.29 -42.76
CA LEU A 62 6.04 -1.04 -42.75
C LEU A 62 4.55 -1.29 -42.43
N TRP A 63 3.99 -2.40 -42.87
CA TRP A 63 2.63 -2.78 -42.51
C TRP A 63 2.49 -3.13 -41.06
N GLU A 64 3.46 -3.83 -40.46
CA GLU A 64 3.53 -4.12 -39.02
C GLU A 64 3.66 -2.82 -38.19
N VAL A 65 4.49 -1.87 -38.64
CA VAL A 65 4.58 -0.54 -38.01
C VAL A 65 3.23 0.20 -38.10
N GLY A 66 2.54 0.11 -39.24
CA GLY A 66 1.20 0.70 -39.40
C GLY A 66 0.18 0.11 -38.43
N GLU A 67 0.19 -1.19 -38.25
CA GLU A 67 -0.65 -1.90 -37.26
C GLU A 67 -0.30 -1.49 -35.81
N ALA A 68 1.00 -1.43 -35.50
CA ALA A 68 1.46 -1.00 -34.18
C ALA A 68 1.02 0.44 -33.84
N VAL A 69 1.14 1.36 -34.81
CA VAL A 69 0.68 2.75 -34.64
C VAL A 69 -0.84 2.83 -34.45
N TYR A 70 -1.59 2.05 -35.24
CA TYR A 70 -3.04 2.00 -35.09
C TYR A 70 -3.46 1.45 -33.71
N SER A 71 -2.85 0.33 -33.29
CA SER A 71 -3.09 -0.29 -31.99
C SER A 71 -2.69 0.62 -30.82
N ALA A 72 -1.64 1.43 -31.01
CA ALA A 72 -1.21 2.41 -30.01
C ALA A 72 -2.22 3.54 -29.77
N MET A 73 -3.21 3.73 -30.64
CA MET A 73 -4.31 4.71 -30.47
C MET A 73 -5.50 4.14 -29.69
N ASP A 74 -5.57 2.84 -29.51
CA ASP A 74 -6.64 2.18 -28.74
C ASP A 74 -6.19 1.96 -27.29
N PRO A 75 -6.87 2.52 -26.29
CA PRO A 75 -6.54 2.32 -24.88
C PRO A 75 -6.55 0.85 -24.43
N ASP A 76 -7.34 0.00 -25.09
CA ASP A 76 -7.44 -1.42 -24.73
C ASP A 76 -6.29 -2.25 -25.34
N ALA A 77 -5.70 -1.78 -26.45
CA ALA A 77 -4.59 -2.42 -27.14
C ALA A 77 -3.22 -1.78 -26.87
N ALA A 78 -3.18 -0.46 -26.61
CA ALA A 78 -1.95 0.30 -26.38
C ALA A 78 -1.18 -0.18 -25.17
N GLU A 79 0.14 -0.27 -25.26
CA GLU A 79 1.00 -0.70 -24.18
C GLU A 79 2.03 0.35 -23.79
N ASP A 80 2.54 0.24 -22.57
CA ASP A 80 3.61 1.06 -21.99
C ASP A 80 3.48 2.56 -22.28
N ALA A 81 4.43 3.12 -23.03
CA ALA A 81 4.48 4.56 -23.30
C ALA A 81 3.27 5.06 -24.10
N ALA A 82 2.74 4.27 -25.04
CA ALA A 82 1.55 4.65 -25.81
C ALA A 82 0.31 4.70 -24.89
N LEU A 83 0.15 3.71 -24.02
CA LEU A 83 -0.92 3.71 -23.02
C LEU A 83 -0.77 4.87 -22.03
N ASP A 84 0.44 5.21 -21.60
CA ASP A 84 0.71 6.33 -20.70
C ASP A 84 0.27 7.66 -21.33
N LEU A 85 0.60 7.88 -22.62
CA LEU A 85 0.17 9.08 -23.36
C LEU A 85 -1.36 9.16 -23.49
N LEU A 86 -2.03 8.06 -23.83
CA LEU A 86 -3.51 8.01 -23.90
C LEU A 86 -4.15 8.27 -22.56
N CYS A 87 -3.58 7.74 -21.47
CA CYS A 87 -4.07 7.97 -20.12
C CYS A 87 -3.86 9.43 -19.69
N GLN A 88 -2.77 10.08 -20.09
CA GLN A 88 -2.52 11.51 -19.81
C GLN A 88 -3.59 12.42 -20.44
N ILE A 89 -4.08 12.13 -21.64
CA ILE A 89 -5.19 12.86 -22.28
C ILE A 89 -6.42 12.90 -21.37
N THR A 90 -6.62 11.83 -20.61
CA THR A 90 -7.70 11.72 -19.63
C THR A 90 -7.27 12.11 -18.23
N GLY A 91 -6.06 12.66 -18.01
CA GLY A 91 -5.52 13.11 -16.73
C GLY A 91 -5.23 11.97 -15.73
N THR A 92 -5.17 10.72 -16.20
CA THR A 92 -4.74 9.56 -15.42
C THR A 92 -3.26 9.33 -15.70
N THR A 93 -2.41 9.44 -14.68
CA THR A 93 -0.97 9.17 -14.80
C THR A 93 -0.64 7.84 -14.13
N ARG A 94 0.27 7.05 -14.72
CA ARG A 94 0.71 5.78 -14.15
C ARG A 94 1.36 6.01 -12.78
N SER A 95 1.02 5.15 -11.81
CA SER A 95 1.68 5.15 -10.50
C SER A 95 3.11 4.63 -10.67
N PRO A 96 4.13 5.44 -10.29
CA PRO A 96 5.51 5.02 -10.39
C PRO A 96 5.83 3.95 -9.34
N ALA A 97 6.89 3.18 -9.58
CA ALA A 97 7.46 2.33 -8.55
C ALA A 97 8.00 3.20 -7.39
N THR A 98 7.81 2.74 -6.16
CA THR A 98 8.34 3.38 -4.96
C THR A 98 9.36 2.48 -4.27
N ARG A 99 10.27 3.07 -3.51
CA ARG A 99 11.28 2.32 -2.77
C ARG A 99 10.73 1.83 -1.44
N SER A 100 11.17 0.66 -1.01
CA SER A 100 10.94 0.18 0.36
C SER A 100 11.81 0.97 1.33
N VAL A 101 11.30 1.25 2.53
CA VAL A 101 11.97 2.09 3.51
C VAL A 101 12.02 1.38 4.86
N VAL A 102 13.15 1.47 5.56
CA VAL A 102 13.37 0.85 6.85
C VAL A 102 14.16 1.77 7.78
N VAL A 103 13.87 1.70 9.07
CA VAL A 103 14.70 2.34 10.09
C VAL A 103 15.84 1.38 10.43
N ALA A 104 17.07 1.75 10.05
CA ALA A 104 18.29 1.02 10.36
C ALA A 104 18.93 1.56 11.64
N SER A 105 19.17 0.69 12.61
CA SER A 105 19.97 0.97 13.80
C SER A 105 21.42 0.61 13.48
N LEU A 106 22.28 1.61 13.33
CA LEU A 106 23.70 1.46 13.08
C LEU A 106 24.46 1.49 14.40
N THR A 107 25.45 0.61 14.58
CA THR A 107 26.19 0.45 15.82
C THR A 107 27.70 0.50 15.57
N GLY A 108 28.48 1.00 16.54
CA GLY A 108 29.93 1.09 16.38
C GLY A 108 30.62 1.96 17.41
N VAL A 109 31.67 2.65 16.96
CA VAL A 109 32.49 3.56 17.77
C VAL A 109 31.77 4.92 17.87
N PRO A 110 31.76 5.58 19.05
CA PRO A 110 31.17 6.91 19.22
C PRO A 110 31.69 7.92 18.20
N LEU A 111 30.76 8.74 17.70
CA LEU A 111 31.04 9.83 16.75
C LEU A 111 31.56 9.39 15.37
N ALA A 112 31.56 8.10 15.07
CA ALA A 112 31.89 7.62 13.73
C ALA A 112 30.92 8.19 12.68
N SER A 113 31.50 8.77 11.61
CA SER A 113 30.72 9.40 10.53
C SER A 113 30.25 8.34 9.54
N ILE A 114 28.95 8.34 9.24
CA ILE A 114 28.31 7.46 8.28
C ILE A 114 27.98 8.29 7.04
N PRO A 115 28.49 7.94 5.86
CA PRO A 115 28.24 8.71 4.64
C PRO A 115 26.82 8.51 4.14
N LEU A 116 26.38 9.44 3.30
CA LEU A 116 25.19 9.27 2.46
C LEU A 116 25.35 8.03 1.56
N ASN A 117 24.27 7.31 1.31
CA ASN A 117 24.24 6.10 0.47
C ASN A 117 25.14 4.95 0.98
N ALA A 118 25.43 4.88 2.28
CA ALA A 118 26.06 3.71 2.87
C ALA A 118 25.14 2.49 2.68
N LYS A 119 25.67 1.43 2.05
CA LYS A 119 24.90 0.25 1.65
C LYS A 119 24.88 -0.81 2.73
N LEU A 120 23.69 -1.31 2.99
CA LEU A 120 23.38 -2.39 3.93
C LEU A 120 22.59 -3.47 3.20
N ALA A 121 22.89 -4.74 3.41
CA ALA A 121 22.18 -5.83 2.77
C ALA A 121 21.32 -6.62 3.76
N VAL A 122 20.18 -7.08 3.27
CA VAL A 122 19.27 -7.96 3.98
C VAL A 122 19.82 -9.38 3.98
N LEU A 123 19.89 -9.99 5.15
CA LEU A 123 20.35 -11.36 5.30
C LEU A 123 19.42 -12.34 4.56
N GLY A 124 19.99 -13.22 3.74
CA GLY A 124 19.28 -14.27 3.01
C GLY A 124 18.72 -13.86 1.66
N THR A 125 18.33 -12.61 1.44
CA THR A 125 17.79 -12.14 0.14
C THR A 125 18.78 -11.33 -0.67
N GLY A 126 19.79 -10.73 -0.03
CA GLY A 126 20.76 -9.87 -0.69
C GLY A 126 20.19 -8.51 -1.13
N VAL A 127 18.96 -8.18 -0.82
CA VAL A 127 18.37 -6.85 -1.09
C VAL A 127 19.17 -5.78 -0.40
N ILE A 128 19.51 -4.72 -1.15
CA ILE A 128 20.39 -3.65 -0.66
C ILE A 128 19.54 -2.44 -0.30
N PHE A 129 19.74 -1.93 0.92
CA PHE A 129 19.26 -0.65 1.39
C PHE A 129 20.41 0.32 1.51
N GLN A 130 20.18 1.60 1.32
CA GLN A 130 21.15 2.68 1.47
C GLN A 130 20.63 3.76 2.42
N THR A 131 21.53 4.40 3.16
CA THR A 131 21.19 5.51 4.06
C THR A 131 20.73 6.74 3.27
N VAL A 132 19.62 7.35 3.70
CA VAL A 132 19.01 8.51 3.01
C VAL A 132 19.74 9.82 3.28
N GLY A 133 20.58 9.88 4.31
CA GLY A 133 21.37 11.06 4.67
C GLY A 133 22.68 10.72 5.34
N PRO A 134 23.64 11.65 5.38
CA PRO A 134 24.81 11.49 6.21
C PRO A 134 24.44 11.62 7.69
N THR A 135 25.07 10.83 8.56
CA THR A 135 24.85 10.88 10.00
C THR A 135 26.13 10.54 10.75
N ALA A 136 26.12 10.66 12.06
CA ALA A 136 27.19 10.17 12.92
C ALA A 136 26.59 9.34 14.05
N LEU A 137 27.34 8.32 14.49
CA LEU A 137 26.96 7.58 15.69
C LEU A 137 26.90 8.53 16.89
N GLY A 138 25.94 8.30 17.77
CA GLY A 138 25.78 9.08 19.00
C GLY A 138 26.96 8.92 19.97
N PRO A 139 26.88 9.53 21.16
CA PRO A 139 27.80 9.24 22.26
C PRO A 139 27.68 7.79 22.71
N ALA A 140 28.66 7.32 23.48
CA ALA A 140 28.63 5.98 24.04
C ALA A 140 27.42 5.81 24.98
N HIS A 141 26.71 4.69 24.83
CA HIS A 141 25.63 4.32 25.74
C HIS A 141 26.19 3.93 27.11
N PRO A 142 25.42 4.11 28.21
CA PRO A 142 25.82 3.70 29.54
C PRO A 142 26.05 2.18 29.61
N ALA A 143 26.97 1.77 30.45
CA ALA A 143 27.17 0.36 30.74
C ALA A 143 25.95 -0.19 31.51
N TRP A 144 25.67 -1.47 31.30
CA TRP A 144 24.67 -2.16 32.08
C TRP A 144 24.97 -2.14 33.58
N VAL A 145 23.96 -2.00 34.42
CA VAL A 145 24.05 -1.99 35.89
C VAL A 145 23.10 -3.04 36.44
N ALA A 146 23.55 -3.84 37.42
CA ALA A 146 22.70 -4.84 38.07
C ALA A 146 21.64 -4.18 38.95
N THR A 147 20.47 -4.82 39.04
CA THR A 147 19.32 -4.40 39.88
C THR A 147 18.87 -2.95 39.66
N ALA A 148 19.10 -2.44 38.43
CA ALA A 148 18.71 -1.11 38.03
C ALA A 148 17.40 -1.11 37.20
N PRO A 149 16.53 -0.08 37.32
CA PRO A 149 15.34 0.05 36.51
C PRO A 149 15.69 0.53 35.10
N TYR A 150 15.09 -0.10 34.08
CA TYR A 150 15.23 0.29 32.69
C TYR A 150 13.85 0.48 32.03
N GLY A 151 13.68 1.60 31.36
CA GLY A 151 12.48 1.93 30.58
C GLY A 151 12.58 1.41 29.15
N LEU A 152 11.43 1.27 28.50
CA LEU A 152 11.35 0.95 27.06
C LEU A 152 12.18 1.93 26.23
N GLY A 153 12.90 1.41 25.23
CA GLY A 153 13.73 2.22 24.34
C GLY A 153 15.13 2.54 24.89
N THR A 154 15.41 2.30 26.17
CA THR A 154 16.74 2.52 26.74
C THR A 154 17.77 1.62 26.05
N ARG A 155 18.94 2.22 25.72
CA ARG A 155 20.10 1.49 25.17
C ARG A 155 21.22 1.44 26.18
N ILE A 156 21.82 0.25 26.29
CA ILE A 156 22.94 -0.01 27.19
C ILE A 156 24.03 -0.76 26.46
N THR A 157 25.24 -0.76 27.05
CA THR A 157 26.36 -1.59 26.60
C THR A 157 26.64 -2.71 27.61
N SER A 158 26.86 -3.92 27.10
CA SER A 158 27.30 -5.06 27.88
C SER A 158 28.17 -5.97 27.02
N GLY A 159 29.34 -6.38 27.51
CA GLY A 159 30.25 -7.29 26.78
C GLY A 159 30.68 -6.80 25.39
N GLY A 160 30.80 -5.48 25.17
CA GLY A 160 31.17 -4.92 23.87
C GLY A 160 30.03 -4.86 22.84
N ASN A 161 28.80 -5.15 23.27
CA ASN A 161 27.58 -5.12 22.46
C ASN A 161 26.60 -4.08 22.98
N ILE A 162 25.68 -3.66 22.12
CA ILE A 162 24.61 -2.73 22.45
C ILE A 162 23.28 -3.52 22.49
N TYR A 163 22.52 -3.25 23.54
CA TYR A 163 21.20 -3.82 23.76
C TYR A 163 20.14 -2.73 23.87
N HIS A 164 18.97 -2.99 23.32
CA HIS A 164 17.80 -2.11 23.33
C HIS A 164 16.71 -2.71 24.22
N CYS A 165 16.21 -1.95 25.18
CA CYS A 165 15.16 -2.40 26.07
C CYS A 165 13.80 -2.50 25.33
N ILE A 166 13.29 -3.71 25.21
CA ILE A 166 12.00 -4.02 24.57
C ILE A 166 10.90 -4.39 25.59
N GLY A 167 11.28 -4.60 26.85
CA GLY A 167 10.37 -4.82 27.98
C GLY A 167 10.93 -4.12 29.20
N ALA A 168 10.22 -3.10 29.71
CA ALA A 168 10.63 -2.32 30.87
C ALA A 168 10.61 -3.15 32.15
N GLY A 169 11.56 -2.90 33.05
CA GLY A 169 11.64 -3.65 34.31
C GLY A 169 12.93 -3.36 35.10
N ILE A 170 13.29 -4.27 35.97
CA ILE A 170 14.52 -4.20 36.79
C ILE A 170 15.47 -5.32 36.31
N SER A 171 16.72 -4.96 36.02
CA SER A 171 17.76 -5.92 35.60
C SER A 171 18.08 -6.93 36.69
N GLY A 172 18.58 -8.08 36.31
CA GLY A 172 19.01 -9.12 37.22
C GLY A 172 20.20 -8.74 38.09
N ALA A 173 20.51 -9.56 39.09
CA ALA A 173 21.69 -9.39 39.96
C ALA A 173 22.97 -10.03 39.33
N GLY A 174 22.81 -10.78 38.23
CA GLY A 174 23.90 -11.48 37.54
C GLY A 174 24.69 -10.59 36.58
N PRO A 175 25.53 -11.18 35.74
CA PRO A 175 26.17 -10.44 34.66
C PRO A 175 25.12 -9.97 33.65
N GLY A 176 25.35 -8.80 33.04
CA GLY A 176 24.46 -8.23 32.03
C GLY A 176 24.27 -9.14 30.80
N PRO A 177 23.40 -8.75 29.86
CA PRO A 177 23.13 -9.55 28.67
C PRO A 177 24.38 -9.71 27.82
N THR A 178 24.66 -10.94 27.35
CA THR A 178 25.78 -11.27 26.47
C THR A 178 25.34 -11.98 25.19
N SER A 179 24.09 -12.46 25.16
CA SER A 179 23.53 -13.16 23.99
C SER A 179 23.41 -12.23 22.77
N THR A 180 23.75 -12.75 21.61
CA THR A 180 23.57 -12.07 20.29
C THR A 180 22.38 -12.66 19.53
N SER A 181 21.49 -13.40 20.23
CA SER A 181 20.30 -14.01 19.66
C SER A 181 19.29 -12.97 19.16
N ASP A 182 18.54 -13.34 18.14
CA ASP A 182 17.41 -12.57 17.62
C ASP A 182 16.18 -12.58 18.52
N SER A 183 16.13 -13.54 19.45
CA SER A 183 15.06 -13.64 20.45
C SER A 183 15.22 -12.57 21.52
N ALA A 184 14.12 -12.26 22.21
CA ALA A 184 14.18 -11.44 23.41
C ALA A 184 15.11 -12.06 24.46
N ILE A 185 16.00 -11.27 25.03
CA ILE A 185 16.98 -11.69 26.00
C ILE A 185 16.46 -11.28 27.37
N PRO A 186 16.03 -12.23 28.25
CA PRO A 186 15.56 -11.90 29.57
C PRO A 186 16.70 -11.56 30.51
N ASP A 187 16.49 -10.56 31.39
CA ASP A 187 17.44 -10.13 32.40
C ASP A 187 16.68 -9.55 33.61
N GLY A 188 16.42 -10.37 34.62
CA GLY A 188 15.49 -10.05 35.70
C GLY A 188 14.05 -9.92 35.19
N THR A 189 13.45 -8.74 35.29
CA THR A 189 12.14 -8.43 34.70
C THR A 189 12.25 -7.59 33.43
N VAL A 190 13.47 -7.20 33.00
CA VAL A 190 13.75 -6.52 31.73
C VAL A 190 13.89 -7.51 30.59
N SER A 191 13.47 -7.11 29.40
CA SER A 191 13.77 -7.85 28.16
C SER A 191 14.56 -6.97 27.20
N TRP A 192 15.65 -7.55 26.67
CA TRP A 192 16.57 -6.88 25.76
C TRP A 192 16.48 -7.44 24.35
N ALA A 193 16.65 -6.57 23.35
CA ALA A 193 16.96 -6.95 21.98
C ALA A 193 18.43 -6.63 21.67
N TYR A 194 19.14 -7.59 21.13
CA TYR A 194 20.48 -7.36 20.60
C TYR A 194 20.45 -6.40 19.42
N LEU A 195 21.27 -5.35 19.46
CA LEU A 195 21.32 -4.33 18.40
C LEU A 195 22.52 -4.51 17.49
N GLY A 196 23.68 -4.76 18.06
CA GLY A 196 24.93 -4.94 17.32
C GLY A 196 26.17 -4.73 18.19
N PRO A 197 27.38 -4.98 17.64
CA PRO A 197 28.63 -4.72 18.33
C PRO A 197 28.93 -3.22 18.39
N GLY A 198 29.63 -2.78 19.45
CA GLY A 198 30.03 -1.39 19.64
C GLY A 198 29.55 -0.78 20.95
N THR A 199 29.74 0.53 21.09
CA THR A 199 29.35 1.28 22.29
C THR A 199 28.42 2.44 21.99
N ALA A 200 28.26 2.83 20.73
CA ALA A 200 27.38 3.90 20.29
C ALA A 200 26.47 3.45 19.15
N SER A 201 25.29 4.03 19.05
CA SER A 201 24.37 3.74 17.97
C SER A 201 23.60 4.96 17.52
N VAL A 202 23.02 4.87 16.31
CA VAL A 202 22.10 5.86 15.76
C VAL A 202 21.04 5.13 14.91
N ASP A 203 19.82 5.64 14.95
CA ASP A 203 18.76 5.21 14.04
C ASP A 203 18.70 6.15 12.85
N ILE A 204 18.75 5.58 11.65
CA ILE A 204 18.68 6.32 10.40
C ILE A 204 17.68 5.68 9.45
N LEU A 205 17.01 6.51 8.67
CA LEU A 205 16.17 6.00 7.58
C LEU A 205 17.07 5.46 6.46
N ALA A 206 16.78 4.26 6.00
CA ALA A 206 17.39 3.66 4.83
C ALA A 206 16.32 3.27 3.82
N GLU A 207 16.60 3.46 2.55
CA GLU A 207 15.73 3.09 1.44
C GLU A 207 16.35 1.99 0.58
N ALA A 208 15.53 1.15 -0.03
CA ALA A 208 16.04 0.17 -0.99
C ALA A 208 16.71 0.89 -2.18
N VAL A 209 17.83 0.35 -2.66
CA VAL A 209 18.54 0.91 -3.82
C VAL A 209 17.67 0.86 -5.07
N ASP A 210 16.97 -0.24 -5.25
CA ASP A 210 16.04 -0.42 -6.36
C ASP A 210 14.62 -0.02 -5.95
N THR A 211 13.83 0.42 -6.92
CA THR A 211 12.40 0.68 -6.74
C THR A 211 11.62 -0.62 -6.86
N GLY A 212 10.60 -0.80 -6.02
CA GLY A 212 9.76 -1.98 -6.03
C GLY A 212 9.42 -2.48 -4.63
N ALA A 213 8.71 -3.60 -4.58
CA ALA A 213 8.19 -4.21 -3.35
C ALA A 213 9.25 -5.11 -2.68
N PHE A 214 10.29 -4.54 -2.10
CA PHE A 214 11.34 -5.28 -1.41
C PHE A 214 11.02 -5.42 0.08
N ALA A 215 10.84 -6.66 0.54
CA ALA A 215 10.61 -6.96 1.95
C ALA A 215 11.93 -7.05 2.72
N CYS A 216 11.94 -6.50 3.94
CA CYS A 216 12.97 -6.71 4.94
C CYS A 216 12.27 -6.90 6.28
N LEU A 217 12.29 -8.12 6.80
CA LEU A 217 11.70 -8.41 8.11
C LEU A 217 12.55 -7.80 9.22
N ALA A 218 11.99 -7.70 10.41
CA ALA A 218 12.74 -7.25 11.58
C ALA A 218 13.99 -8.12 11.79
N ARG A 219 15.11 -7.47 12.09
CA ARG A 219 16.41 -8.08 12.38
C ARG A 219 17.11 -8.76 11.20
N GLN A 220 16.71 -8.45 9.97
CA GLN A 220 17.38 -8.99 8.76
C GLN A 220 18.37 -8.04 8.10
N LEU A 221 18.36 -6.73 8.42
CA LEU A 221 19.29 -5.75 7.84
C LEU A 221 20.62 -5.77 8.60
N ARG A 222 21.53 -6.70 8.27
CA ARG A 222 22.72 -6.95 9.09
C ARG A 222 24.04 -6.85 8.39
N THR A 223 24.09 -6.92 7.08
CA THR A 223 25.33 -6.96 6.33
C THR A 223 25.73 -5.57 5.88
N ILE A 224 26.87 -5.07 6.38
CA ILE A 224 27.46 -3.81 5.93
C ILE A 224 28.17 -4.08 4.60
N GLN A 225 27.69 -3.49 3.50
CA GLN A 225 28.34 -3.58 2.19
C GLN A 225 29.29 -2.44 1.89
N THR A 226 29.03 -1.24 2.45
CA THR A 226 29.96 -0.12 2.36
C THR A 226 30.79 -0.08 3.66
N PRO A 227 32.08 -0.55 3.64
CA PRO A 227 32.94 -0.47 4.80
C PRO A 227 33.12 0.99 5.21
N THR A 228 32.77 1.30 6.45
CA THR A 228 32.88 2.64 7.02
C THR A 228 33.65 2.57 8.32
N VAL A 229 34.65 3.46 8.48
CA VAL A 229 35.49 3.47 9.68
C VAL A 229 34.63 3.74 10.91
N GLY A 230 34.72 2.84 11.89
CA GLY A 230 33.98 2.94 13.15
C GLY A 230 32.54 2.39 13.10
N LEU A 231 32.01 2.01 11.94
CA LEU A 231 30.75 1.28 11.81
C LEU A 231 31.02 -0.22 11.96
N LEU A 232 30.45 -0.85 13.00
CA LEU A 232 30.71 -2.25 13.35
C LEU A 232 29.50 -3.16 13.10
N GLY A 233 28.28 -2.62 13.12
CA GLY A 233 27.05 -3.38 12.92
C GLY A 233 25.90 -2.55 12.39
N ALA A 234 24.94 -3.25 11.83
CA ALA A 234 23.66 -2.72 11.42
C ALA A 234 22.54 -3.68 11.84
N ASN A 235 21.38 -3.18 12.15
CA ASN A 235 20.19 -3.97 12.47
C ASN A 235 18.92 -3.16 12.17
N ASN A 236 17.78 -3.81 12.07
CA ASN A 236 16.47 -3.16 12.05
C ASN A 236 15.57 -3.84 13.07
N LEU A 237 15.03 -3.10 14.01
CA LEU A 237 14.15 -3.65 15.05
C LEU A 237 12.72 -3.87 14.53
N VAL A 238 12.35 -3.17 13.47
CA VAL A 238 11.01 -3.21 12.85
C VAL A 238 11.18 -3.58 11.37
N ALA A 239 10.21 -4.29 10.83
CA ALA A 239 10.18 -4.61 9.41
C ALA A 239 10.11 -3.34 8.54
N ALA A 240 10.62 -3.43 7.32
CA ALA A 240 10.53 -2.36 6.34
C ALA A 240 9.08 -2.09 5.93
N THR A 241 8.76 -0.83 5.69
CA THR A 241 7.60 -0.45 4.91
C THR A 241 7.90 -0.77 3.45
N VAL A 242 7.17 -1.72 2.90
CA VAL A 242 7.41 -2.23 1.54
C VAL A 242 6.98 -1.18 0.53
N GLY A 243 7.82 -0.92 -0.46
CA GLY A 243 7.50 -0.08 -1.61
C GLY A 243 6.49 -0.75 -2.55
N ALA A 244 6.22 -0.12 -3.65
CA ALA A 244 5.33 -0.64 -4.68
C ALA A 244 6.05 -0.77 -6.01
N ASP A 245 5.70 -1.79 -6.78
CA ASP A 245 6.13 -1.92 -8.16
C ASP A 245 5.43 -0.90 -9.06
N LYS A 246 6.01 -0.65 -10.22
CA LYS A 246 5.37 0.18 -11.26
C LYS A 246 4.00 -0.42 -11.61
N GLU A 247 2.99 0.42 -11.67
CA GLU A 247 1.64 0.00 -12.06
C GLU A 247 1.64 -0.70 -13.42
N THR A 248 1.01 -1.88 -13.49
CA THR A 248 0.91 -2.66 -14.73
C THR A 248 -0.04 -2.01 -15.73
N ASN A 249 0.09 -2.33 -17.03
CA ASN A 249 -0.81 -1.85 -18.08
C ASN A 249 -2.27 -2.20 -17.76
N ALA A 250 -2.55 -3.41 -17.29
CA ALA A 250 -3.89 -3.86 -16.92
C ALA A 250 -4.48 -3.05 -15.75
N ALA A 251 -3.69 -2.78 -14.70
CA ALA A 251 -4.11 -1.98 -13.55
C ALA A 251 -4.38 -0.53 -13.96
N LEU A 252 -3.53 0.07 -14.81
CA LEU A 252 -3.71 1.42 -15.32
C LEU A 252 -4.98 1.55 -16.17
N ARG A 253 -5.27 0.58 -17.06
CA ARG A 253 -6.52 0.56 -17.85
C ARG A 253 -7.74 0.51 -16.94
N LEU A 254 -7.72 -0.38 -15.94
CA LEU A 254 -8.82 -0.51 -14.99
C LEU A 254 -9.03 0.79 -14.20
N ARG A 255 -7.95 1.38 -13.67
CA ARG A 255 -8.02 2.64 -12.91
C ARG A 255 -8.50 3.79 -13.79
N ARG A 256 -8.01 3.91 -15.04
CA ARG A 256 -8.50 4.88 -16.01
C ARG A 256 -10.02 4.73 -16.25
N ALA A 257 -10.50 3.50 -16.49
CA ALA A 257 -11.92 3.25 -16.70
C ALA A 257 -12.77 3.66 -15.48
N ILE A 258 -12.28 3.38 -14.26
CA ILE A 258 -12.91 3.80 -13.02
C ILE A 258 -12.90 5.32 -12.87
N GLU A 259 -11.81 5.99 -13.19
CA GLU A 259 -11.69 7.46 -13.10
C GLU A 259 -12.58 8.16 -14.14
N LEU A 260 -12.69 7.63 -15.35
CA LEU A 260 -13.57 8.18 -16.39
C LEU A 260 -15.05 8.08 -16.01
N ARG A 261 -15.48 6.94 -15.45
CA ARG A 261 -16.86 6.79 -14.95
C ARG A 261 -17.19 7.81 -13.85
N GLY A 262 -16.18 8.28 -13.11
CA GLY A 262 -16.34 9.24 -12.02
C GLY A 262 -16.13 10.71 -12.37
N ARG A 263 -15.87 11.03 -13.60
CA ARG A 263 -15.69 12.43 -14.04
C ARG A 263 -17.00 13.19 -14.27
N GLY A 264 -18.15 12.50 -14.19
CA GLY A 264 -19.42 13.21 -14.07
C GLY A 264 -19.45 13.94 -12.72
N ASN A 265 -19.47 15.29 -12.73
CA ASN A 265 -19.79 16.05 -11.53
C ASN A 265 -21.25 15.78 -11.14
N ALA A 266 -21.56 15.96 -9.86
CA ALA A 266 -22.93 15.94 -9.36
C ALA A 266 -23.61 14.55 -9.19
N THR A 267 -22.93 13.44 -9.45
CA THR A 267 -23.44 12.11 -9.08
C THR A 267 -22.97 11.71 -7.69
N VAL A 268 -23.72 10.84 -7.02
CA VAL A 268 -23.36 10.26 -5.71
C VAL A 268 -21.94 9.67 -5.72
N ASP A 269 -21.61 8.94 -6.79
CA ASP A 269 -20.29 8.32 -6.95
C ASP A 269 -19.17 9.35 -7.21
N ALA A 270 -19.46 10.44 -7.91
CA ALA A 270 -18.49 11.49 -8.16
C ALA A 270 -18.16 12.23 -6.85
N ILE A 271 -19.16 12.61 -6.06
CA ILE A 271 -19.01 13.24 -4.75
C ILE A 271 -18.23 12.32 -3.82
N ARG A 272 -18.63 11.06 -3.71
CA ARG A 272 -17.95 10.05 -2.88
C ARG A 272 -16.47 9.91 -3.22
N ARG A 273 -16.13 9.82 -4.51
CA ARG A 273 -14.73 9.71 -4.97
C ARG A 273 -13.91 10.95 -4.71
N ALA A 274 -14.48 12.12 -4.95
CA ALA A 274 -13.78 13.37 -4.67
C ALA A 274 -13.45 13.48 -3.17
N VAL A 275 -14.42 13.18 -2.31
CA VAL A 275 -14.25 13.21 -0.86
C VAL A 275 -13.21 12.18 -0.39
N LEU A 276 -13.21 10.94 -0.93
CA LEU A 276 -12.21 9.92 -0.58
C LEU A 276 -10.77 10.29 -0.97
N LYS A 277 -10.56 11.22 -1.91
CA LYS A 277 -9.24 11.73 -2.27
C LYS A 277 -8.71 12.81 -1.31
N VAL A 278 -9.55 13.36 -0.44
CA VAL A 278 -9.15 14.41 0.51
C VAL A 278 -8.13 13.87 1.49
N GLY A 279 -6.96 14.51 1.54
CA GLY A 279 -5.88 14.16 2.44
C GLY A 279 -5.19 12.82 2.15
N ALA A 280 -5.40 12.22 0.94
CA ALA A 280 -4.76 10.95 0.58
C ALA A 280 -3.23 11.02 0.74
N GLY A 281 -2.65 10.00 1.40
CA GLY A 281 -1.22 9.96 1.70
C GLY A 281 -0.78 10.77 2.92
N THR A 282 -1.71 11.38 3.67
CA THR A 282 -1.41 12.11 4.90
C THR A 282 -2.12 11.49 6.11
N ALA A 283 -1.73 11.91 7.32
CA ALA A 283 -2.41 11.52 8.56
C ALA A 283 -3.88 11.99 8.63
N PHE A 284 -4.28 12.95 7.77
CA PHE A 284 -5.63 13.50 7.68
C PHE A 284 -6.43 12.91 6.50
N ALA A 285 -6.05 11.75 6.00
CA ALA A 285 -6.77 11.10 4.91
C ALA A 285 -8.21 10.75 5.30
N VAL A 286 -9.13 10.90 4.35
CA VAL A 286 -10.47 10.31 4.47
C VAL A 286 -10.36 8.81 4.32
N THR A 287 -10.81 8.07 5.33
CA THR A 287 -10.73 6.60 5.37
C THR A 287 -12.03 5.94 4.92
N SER A 288 -13.17 6.62 5.08
CA SER A 288 -14.47 6.10 4.63
C SER A 288 -15.44 7.24 4.32
N CYS A 289 -16.28 7.06 3.29
CA CYS A 289 -17.27 8.04 2.87
C CYS A 289 -18.51 7.34 2.31
N LEU A 290 -19.69 7.76 2.77
CA LEU A 290 -20.97 7.40 2.20
C LEU A 290 -21.72 8.67 1.80
N VAL A 291 -22.48 8.59 0.71
CA VAL A 291 -23.30 9.70 0.21
C VAL A 291 -24.73 9.20 0.04
N PHE A 292 -25.66 9.90 0.66
CA PHE A 292 -27.09 9.63 0.60
C PHE A 292 -27.80 10.78 -0.13
N GLU A 293 -28.72 10.47 -1.01
CA GLU A 293 -29.54 11.47 -1.68
C GLU A 293 -31.02 11.31 -1.36
N ASN A 294 -31.74 12.44 -1.28
CA ASN A 294 -33.18 12.47 -1.21
C ASN A 294 -33.73 13.15 -2.45
N THR A 295 -34.17 12.37 -3.42
CA THR A 295 -34.75 12.86 -4.69
C THR A 295 -36.22 13.26 -4.55
N SER A 296 -36.89 12.96 -3.43
CA SER A 296 -38.27 13.34 -3.14
C SER A 296 -38.40 14.84 -2.85
N LEU A 297 -39.64 15.32 -2.70
CA LEU A 297 -39.94 16.70 -2.26
C LEU A 297 -40.15 16.82 -0.76
N VAL A 298 -40.20 15.69 -0.05
CA VAL A 298 -40.42 15.62 1.39
C VAL A 298 -39.18 15.15 2.12
N VAL A 299 -39.12 15.43 3.42
CA VAL A 299 -38.03 14.95 4.26
C VAL A 299 -38.01 13.42 4.26
N SER A 300 -36.87 12.81 4.08
CA SER A 300 -36.72 11.35 4.14
C SER A 300 -36.89 10.83 5.58
N PRO A 301 -37.18 9.53 5.77
CA PRO A 301 -37.21 8.92 7.11
C PRO A 301 -35.94 9.13 7.92
N ASP A 302 -34.82 9.28 7.23
CA ASP A 302 -33.49 9.53 7.82
C ASP A 302 -33.21 11.01 8.11
N GLY A 303 -34.17 11.91 7.90
CA GLY A 303 -34.07 13.33 8.20
C GLY A 303 -33.42 14.19 7.12
N ILE A 304 -33.10 13.64 5.92
CA ILE A 304 -32.53 14.43 4.82
C ILE A 304 -33.67 15.25 4.17
N PRO A 305 -33.54 16.59 4.06
CA PRO A 305 -34.52 17.43 3.40
C PRO A 305 -34.81 16.99 1.96
N GLY A 306 -36.00 17.35 1.43
CA GLY A 306 -36.33 17.10 0.02
C GLY A 306 -35.34 17.79 -0.92
N LYS A 307 -34.92 17.12 -2.01
CA LYS A 307 -33.94 17.62 -2.97
C LYS A 307 -32.59 18.02 -2.34
N ALA A 308 -32.13 17.25 -1.33
CA ALA A 308 -30.84 17.42 -0.68
C ALA A 308 -30.05 16.11 -0.68
N PHE A 309 -28.75 16.19 -0.39
CA PHE A 309 -27.91 15.03 -0.18
C PHE A 309 -27.12 15.21 1.13
N GLU A 310 -26.70 14.09 1.71
CA GLU A 310 -25.87 14.05 2.91
C GLU A 310 -24.59 13.27 2.62
N VAL A 311 -23.44 13.81 3.04
CA VAL A 311 -22.15 13.15 2.97
C VAL A 311 -21.73 12.77 4.38
N VAL A 312 -21.57 11.49 4.64
CA VAL A 312 -21.06 10.97 5.93
C VAL A 312 -19.59 10.60 5.74
N VAL A 313 -18.70 11.24 6.51
CA VAL A 313 -17.24 11.18 6.28
C VAL A 313 -16.49 10.84 7.56
N LEU A 314 -15.60 9.85 7.45
CA LEU A 314 -14.61 9.51 8.48
C LEU A 314 -13.22 9.95 8.03
N GLY A 315 -12.55 10.78 8.83
CA GLY A 315 -11.25 11.40 8.48
C GLY A 315 -11.41 12.67 7.64
N GLY A 316 -10.32 13.20 7.13
CA GLY A 316 -10.29 14.45 6.39
C GLY A 316 -10.38 15.72 7.27
N ALA A 317 -9.71 16.78 6.84
CA ALA A 317 -9.83 18.11 7.46
C ALA A 317 -11.15 18.77 7.00
N ASP A 318 -11.89 19.40 7.93
CA ASP A 318 -13.23 19.94 7.65
C ASP A 318 -13.23 20.94 6.50
N GLN A 319 -12.29 21.89 6.44
CA GLN A 319 -12.23 22.88 5.36
C GLN A 319 -12.02 22.23 4.00
N ALA A 320 -11.11 21.28 3.89
CA ALA A 320 -10.86 20.56 2.63
C ALA A 320 -12.08 19.75 2.17
N LEU A 321 -12.89 19.26 3.12
CA LEU A 321 -14.16 18.59 2.82
C LEU A 321 -15.21 19.59 2.32
N PHE A 322 -15.37 20.77 2.96
CA PHE A 322 -16.28 21.81 2.49
C PHE A 322 -15.94 22.24 1.06
N ASP A 323 -14.65 22.50 0.78
CA ASP A 323 -14.18 22.93 -0.53
C ASP A 323 -14.43 21.84 -1.60
N THR A 324 -14.16 20.58 -1.27
CA THR A 324 -14.37 19.44 -2.17
C THR A 324 -15.85 19.20 -2.46
N ILE A 325 -16.71 19.28 -1.43
CA ILE A 325 -18.16 19.12 -1.58
C ILE A 325 -18.72 20.25 -2.43
N LEU A 326 -18.30 21.53 -2.20
CA LEU A 326 -18.73 22.66 -3.01
C LEU A 326 -18.35 22.45 -4.49
N ALA A 327 -17.13 22.03 -4.78
CA ALA A 327 -16.63 21.81 -6.13
C ALA A 327 -17.34 20.68 -6.89
N THR A 328 -17.94 19.72 -6.16
CA THR A 328 -18.53 18.50 -6.77
C THR A 328 -20.05 18.46 -6.71
N LYS A 329 -20.69 19.21 -5.81
CA LYS A 329 -22.14 19.19 -5.66
C LYS A 329 -22.87 19.80 -6.89
N PRO A 330 -24.10 19.35 -7.19
CA PRO A 330 -24.95 20.02 -8.18
C PRO A 330 -25.32 21.43 -7.73
N ALA A 331 -25.42 22.36 -8.69
CA ALA A 331 -25.97 23.69 -8.42
C ALA A 331 -27.44 23.58 -7.95
N GLY A 332 -27.81 24.34 -6.95
CA GLY A 332 -29.18 24.37 -6.43
C GLY A 332 -29.57 23.22 -5.51
N ILE A 333 -28.68 22.23 -5.25
CA ILE A 333 -28.93 21.14 -4.31
C ILE A 333 -28.19 21.41 -3.00
N GLU A 334 -28.91 21.31 -1.88
CA GLU A 334 -28.33 21.53 -0.54
C GLU A 334 -27.56 20.30 -0.07
N ALA A 335 -26.34 20.55 0.46
CA ALA A 335 -25.60 19.56 1.23
C ALA A 335 -26.09 19.60 2.68
N HIS A 336 -26.70 18.51 3.15
CA HIS A 336 -27.24 18.37 4.52
C HIS A 336 -26.19 17.72 5.44
N GLY A 337 -26.24 18.02 6.73
CA GLY A 337 -25.38 17.38 7.73
C GLY A 337 -25.29 18.14 9.06
N SER A 338 -24.65 17.48 10.04
CA SER A 338 -24.49 18.00 11.41
C SER A 338 -23.29 18.96 11.58
N THR A 339 -22.28 18.87 10.69
CA THR A 339 -21.10 19.71 10.66
C THR A 339 -21.27 20.75 9.56
N SER A 340 -21.16 22.04 9.89
CA SER A 340 -21.41 23.17 8.96
C SER A 340 -20.17 24.06 8.89
N GLY A 341 -19.86 24.53 7.69
CA GLY A 341 -18.80 25.51 7.42
C GLY A 341 -19.03 26.26 6.13
N THR A 342 -18.12 27.16 5.79
CA THR A 342 -18.19 27.97 4.59
C THR A 342 -17.06 27.60 3.62
N SER A 343 -17.37 27.61 2.33
CA SER A 343 -16.41 27.50 1.26
C SER A 343 -16.72 28.53 0.19
N THR A 344 -15.69 29.03 -0.50
CA THR A 344 -15.82 30.11 -1.49
C THR A 344 -15.63 29.54 -2.89
N ASP A 345 -16.53 29.89 -3.80
CA ASP A 345 -16.42 29.50 -5.19
C ASP A 345 -15.38 30.32 -5.97
N SER A 346 -15.18 30.00 -7.25
CA SER A 346 -14.24 30.68 -8.13
C SER A 346 -14.59 32.16 -8.42
N ALA A 347 -15.82 32.58 -8.14
CA ALA A 347 -16.29 33.97 -8.25
C ALA A 347 -16.12 34.76 -6.95
N GLY A 348 -15.63 34.14 -5.87
CA GLY A 348 -15.47 34.75 -4.57
C GLY A 348 -16.76 34.75 -3.70
N ILE A 349 -17.80 34.00 -4.11
CA ILE A 349 -19.05 33.91 -3.38
C ILE A 349 -18.95 32.80 -2.32
N SER A 350 -19.30 33.14 -1.08
CA SER A 350 -19.27 32.19 0.04
C SER A 350 -20.55 31.36 0.08
N HIS A 351 -20.39 30.05 0.20
CA HIS A 351 -21.46 29.05 0.32
C HIS A 351 -21.38 28.33 1.64
N VAL A 352 -22.50 28.08 2.28
CA VAL A 352 -22.60 27.21 3.45
C VAL A 352 -22.69 25.77 2.98
N ILE A 353 -21.74 24.96 3.42
CA ILE A 353 -21.69 23.53 3.12
C ILE A 353 -21.80 22.74 4.42
N LYS A 354 -22.52 21.64 4.35
CA LYS A 354 -22.73 20.74 5.50
C LYS A 354 -22.35 19.32 5.13
N PHE A 355 -21.87 18.58 6.13
CA PHE A 355 -21.67 17.13 6.05
C PHE A 355 -21.83 16.51 7.45
N THR A 356 -21.84 15.20 7.57
CA THR A 356 -22.03 14.50 8.84
C THR A 356 -20.76 13.73 9.22
N ARG A 357 -20.29 13.89 10.46
CA ARG A 357 -19.32 12.99 11.08
C ARG A 357 -20.07 11.79 11.67
N PRO A 358 -19.57 10.55 11.47
CA PRO A 358 -20.26 9.36 11.96
C PRO A 358 -20.30 9.32 13.49
N ALA A 359 -21.42 8.86 14.04
CA ALA A 359 -21.53 8.59 15.46
C ALA A 359 -20.65 7.40 15.84
N GLN A 360 -19.88 7.52 16.92
CA GLN A 360 -19.02 6.46 17.40
C GLN A 360 -19.81 5.45 18.21
N LYS A 361 -19.82 4.19 17.76
CA LYS A 361 -20.41 3.07 18.48
C LYS A 361 -19.32 2.33 19.23
N ASN A 362 -19.22 2.61 20.52
CA ASN A 362 -18.19 2.05 21.38
C ASN A 362 -18.47 0.57 21.66
N ILE A 363 -17.55 -0.30 21.30
CA ILE A 363 -17.70 -1.74 21.43
C ILE A 363 -16.96 -2.21 22.70
N TRP A 364 -17.68 -2.90 23.57
CA TRP A 364 -17.13 -3.57 24.75
C TRP A 364 -16.95 -5.05 24.43
N ILE A 365 -15.81 -5.62 24.87
CA ILE A 365 -15.41 -6.97 24.53
C ILE A 365 -15.00 -7.72 25.80
N ASN A 366 -15.44 -8.98 25.89
CA ASN A 366 -15.00 -9.92 26.89
C ASN A 366 -14.65 -11.23 26.16
N LEU A 367 -13.48 -11.81 26.47
CA LEU A 367 -12.91 -12.94 25.77
C LEU A 367 -12.56 -14.05 26.74
N ASP A 368 -12.85 -15.31 26.34
CA ASP A 368 -12.31 -16.51 26.95
C ASP A 368 -11.36 -17.16 25.95
N VAL A 369 -10.10 -17.34 26.34
CA VAL A 369 -9.03 -17.88 25.48
C VAL A 369 -8.40 -19.11 26.10
N LEU A 370 -8.12 -20.12 25.27
CA LEU A 370 -7.34 -21.28 25.59
C LEU A 370 -5.93 -21.11 25.08
N VAL A 371 -4.92 -21.31 25.94
CA VAL A 371 -3.53 -21.00 25.58
C VAL A 371 -2.61 -22.16 25.90
N ASP A 372 -1.50 -22.30 25.16
CA ASP A 372 -0.37 -23.13 25.49
C ASP A 372 0.51 -22.42 26.52
N PRO A 373 0.59 -22.89 27.77
CA PRO A 373 1.35 -22.21 28.80
C PRO A 373 2.86 -22.17 28.53
N ALA A 374 3.39 -23.01 27.64
CA ALA A 374 4.79 -22.98 27.24
C ALA A 374 5.12 -21.83 26.25
N LEU A 375 4.15 -21.39 25.44
CA LEU A 375 4.31 -20.40 24.39
C LEU A 375 3.60 -19.08 24.72
N TRP A 376 2.67 -19.08 25.69
CA TRP A 376 1.89 -17.89 26.07
C TRP A 376 2.78 -16.86 26.76
N PRO A 377 2.90 -15.66 26.20
CA PRO A 377 3.73 -14.60 26.78
C PRO A 377 3.07 -14.00 28.03
N LEU A 378 3.90 -13.47 28.93
CA LEU A 378 3.44 -12.86 30.19
C LEU A 378 2.51 -11.64 29.92
N ASP A 379 2.75 -10.93 28.81
CA ASP A 379 1.96 -9.81 28.30
C ASP A 379 0.86 -10.26 27.30
N GLY A 380 0.53 -11.54 27.27
CA GLY A 380 -0.45 -12.14 26.36
C GLY A 380 -1.80 -11.41 26.33
N PRO A 381 -2.41 -11.07 27.48
CA PRO A 381 -3.64 -10.30 27.50
C PRO A 381 -3.50 -8.91 26.84
N ASP A 382 -2.36 -8.23 26.99
CA ASP A 382 -2.12 -6.95 26.35
C ASP A 382 -1.90 -7.06 24.83
N ARG A 383 -1.27 -8.15 24.40
CA ARG A 383 -1.16 -8.47 22.95
C ARG A 383 -2.51 -8.75 22.31
N VAL A 384 -3.40 -9.45 23.01
CA VAL A 384 -4.78 -9.66 22.56
C VAL A 384 -5.50 -8.30 22.40
N ARG A 385 -5.39 -7.42 23.40
CA ARG A 385 -5.96 -6.05 23.30
C ARG A 385 -5.37 -5.29 22.12
N ALA A 386 -4.06 -5.32 21.98
CA ALA A 386 -3.36 -4.61 20.90
C ALA A 386 -3.77 -5.14 19.52
N ALA A 387 -3.90 -6.45 19.33
CA ALA A 387 -4.33 -7.06 18.08
C ALA A 387 -5.74 -6.60 17.66
N ILE A 388 -6.69 -6.58 18.59
CA ILE A 388 -8.05 -6.11 18.33
C ILE A 388 -8.08 -4.62 17.99
N VAL A 389 -7.32 -3.79 18.72
CA VAL A 389 -7.24 -2.35 18.45
C VAL A 389 -6.57 -2.08 17.10
N ALA A 390 -5.55 -2.86 16.74
CA ALA A 390 -4.85 -2.75 15.46
C ALA A 390 -5.76 -3.09 14.27
N ASP A 391 -6.77 -3.95 14.43
CA ASP A 391 -7.77 -4.26 13.39
C ASP A 391 -8.85 -3.15 13.24
N SER A 392 -8.85 -2.14 14.10
CA SER A 392 -9.84 -1.03 14.07
C SER A 392 -9.97 -0.35 12.69
N PRO A 393 -8.91 -0.13 11.88
CA PRO A 393 -9.03 0.45 10.55
C PRO A 393 -9.81 -0.40 9.54
N TYR A 394 -9.97 -1.69 9.79
CA TYR A 394 -10.79 -2.56 8.94
C TYR A 394 -12.29 -2.18 9.00
N TYR A 395 -12.76 -1.66 10.14
CA TYR A 395 -14.16 -1.30 10.31
C TYR A 395 -14.44 0.07 9.70
N VAL A 396 -15.15 0.04 8.57
CA VAL A 396 -15.62 1.22 7.85
C VAL A 396 -17.05 1.58 8.25
N LEU A 397 -17.57 2.70 7.72
CA LEU A 397 -18.95 3.17 7.98
C LEU A 397 -19.96 2.08 7.68
N GLY A 398 -20.89 1.83 8.61
CA GLY A 398 -21.98 0.86 8.45
C GLY A 398 -21.55 -0.61 8.53
N MET A 399 -20.32 -0.90 8.94
CA MET A 399 -19.86 -2.27 9.02
C MET A 399 -20.17 -2.90 10.38
N ASP A 400 -20.95 -3.97 10.37
CA ASP A 400 -21.30 -4.73 11.56
C ASP A 400 -20.09 -5.38 12.24
N VAL A 401 -20.11 -5.42 13.57
CA VAL A 401 -19.09 -6.12 14.36
C VAL A 401 -19.48 -7.57 14.58
N ARG A 402 -18.72 -8.46 13.94
CA ARG A 402 -18.97 -9.90 13.96
C ARG A 402 -17.97 -10.61 14.88
N PRO A 403 -18.42 -11.40 15.87
CA PRO A 403 -17.52 -12.10 16.83
C PRO A 403 -16.46 -12.95 16.15
N TRP A 404 -16.82 -13.73 15.12
CA TRP A 404 -15.89 -14.62 14.43
C TRP A 404 -14.72 -13.86 13.77
N ARG A 405 -14.96 -12.64 13.29
CA ARG A 405 -13.90 -11.79 12.68
C ARG A 405 -12.87 -11.40 13.73
N LEU A 406 -13.30 -11.01 14.92
CA LEU A 406 -12.41 -10.65 16.01
C LEU A 406 -11.57 -11.84 16.47
N GLY A 407 -12.16 -13.06 16.45
CA GLY A 407 -11.41 -14.28 16.73
C GLY A 407 -10.27 -14.53 15.74
N ALA A 408 -10.53 -14.35 14.45
CA ALA A 408 -9.54 -14.54 13.39
C ALA A 408 -8.33 -13.58 13.48
N VAL A 409 -8.52 -12.39 14.03
CA VAL A 409 -7.43 -11.39 14.21
C VAL A 409 -6.45 -11.83 15.31
N LEU A 410 -6.86 -12.69 16.21
CA LEU A 410 -6.06 -13.11 17.37
C LEU A 410 -5.05 -14.21 17.05
N ASP A 411 -5.09 -14.82 15.85
CA ASP A 411 -4.10 -15.82 15.42
C ASP A 411 -2.65 -15.34 15.42
N VAL A 412 -2.46 -14.01 15.43
CA VAL A 412 -1.11 -13.40 15.50
C VAL A 412 -0.50 -13.46 16.91
N VAL A 413 -1.29 -13.83 17.93
CA VAL A 413 -0.81 -13.87 19.32
C VAL A 413 -0.17 -15.23 19.62
N PRO A 414 1.13 -15.26 19.93
CA PRO A 414 1.84 -16.52 20.19
C PRO A 414 1.20 -17.30 21.36
N GLY A 415 1.12 -18.61 21.22
CA GLY A 415 0.59 -19.49 22.26
C GLY A 415 -0.94 -19.49 22.41
N LEU A 416 -1.67 -18.74 21.58
CA LEU A 416 -3.13 -18.83 21.53
C LEU A 416 -3.53 -20.10 20.79
N LEU A 417 -4.23 -21.02 21.45
CA LEU A 417 -4.73 -22.27 20.86
C LEU A 417 -6.16 -22.11 20.34
N GLN A 418 -7.01 -21.43 21.10
CA GLN A 418 -8.41 -21.26 20.75
C GLN A 418 -9.02 -20.03 21.43
N VAL A 419 -9.91 -19.36 20.74
CA VAL A 419 -10.83 -18.39 21.33
C VAL A 419 -12.13 -19.12 21.64
N SER A 420 -12.36 -19.44 22.94
CA SER A 420 -13.47 -20.26 23.38
C SER A 420 -14.80 -19.50 23.41
N ALA A 421 -14.75 -18.19 23.72
CA ALA A 421 -15.93 -17.33 23.66
C ALA A 421 -15.52 -15.87 23.41
N ILE A 422 -16.35 -15.19 22.60
CA ILE A 422 -16.27 -13.74 22.39
C ILE A 422 -17.63 -13.16 22.73
N ARG A 423 -17.67 -12.28 23.73
CA ARG A 423 -18.87 -11.57 24.14
C ARG A 423 -18.74 -10.10 23.77
N LEU A 424 -19.72 -9.59 23.07
CA LEU A 424 -19.79 -8.22 22.58
C LEU A 424 -20.97 -7.48 23.18
N GLY A 425 -20.81 -6.19 23.39
CA GLY A 425 -21.87 -5.33 23.89
C GLY A 425 -21.56 -3.84 23.74
N LEU A 426 -22.54 -3.01 24.07
CA LEU A 426 -22.44 -1.54 24.05
C LEU A 426 -22.24 -0.93 25.44
N ALA A 427 -22.15 -1.78 26.46
CA ALA A 427 -21.96 -1.40 27.86
C ALA A 427 -20.85 -2.25 28.51
N PRO A 428 -20.26 -1.81 29.61
CA PRO A 428 -19.31 -2.62 30.40
C PRO A 428 -19.91 -3.99 30.77
N VAL A 429 -19.04 -5.03 30.79
CA VAL A 429 -19.43 -6.42 31.05
C VAL A 429 -20.39 -6.99 30.00
N PRO A 430 -19.97 -7.08 28.74
CA PRO A 430 -20.79 -7.60 27.67
C PRO A 430 -21.03 -9.13 27.85
N VAL A 431 -22.25 -9.56 27.56
CA VAL A 431 -22.69 -10.97 27.61
C VAL A 431 -23.17 -11.52 26.27
N GLY A 432 -23.38 -10.65 25.30
CA GLY A 432 -23.93 -11.02 23.98
C GLY A 432 -22.87 -11.68 23.10
N THR A 433 -23.26 -12.74 22.39
CA THR A 433 -22.41 -13.48 21.42
C THR A 433 -22.82 -13.21 19.97
N SER A 434 -23.84 -12.38 19.75
CA SER A 434 -24.36 -12.05 18.42
C SER A 434 -23.61 -10.87 17.80
N THR A 435 -23.76 -10.74 16.49
CA THR A 435 -23.26 -9.59 15.73
C THR A 435 -23.88 -8.29 16.26
N ILE A 436 -23.07 -7.25 16.45
CA ILE A 436 -23.54 -5.91 16.77
C ILE A 436 -23.79 -5.16 15.45
N PRO A 437 -25.04 -4.81 15.12
CA PRO A 437 -25.33 -4.02 13.93
C PRO A 437 -24.81 -2.60 14.10
N VAL A 438 -24.20 -2.05 13.04
CA VAL A 438 -23.69 -0.68 12.97
C VAL A 438 -24.44 0.04 11.85
N GLY A 439 -25.13 1.14 12.19
CA GLY A 439 -25.86 1.92 11.21
C GLY A 439 -24.95 2.62 10.20
N LEU A 440 -25.47 2.93 9.01
CA LEU A 440 -24.70 3.57 7.94
C LEU A 440 -24.10 4.94 8.30
N ARG A 441 -24.61 5.59 9.36
CA ARG A 441 -24.07 6.84 9.93
C ARG A 441 -23.27 6.60 11.21
N GLU A 442 -22.93 5.36 11.51
CA GLU A 442 -22.18 4.96 12.69
C GLU A 442 -20.86 4.28 12.29
N ILE A 443 -19.93 4.27 13.21
CA ILE A 443 -18.68 3.52 13.10
C ILE A 443 -18.37 2.79 14.40
N ALA A 444 -17.97 1.53 14.30
CA ALA A 444 -17.49 0.77 15.45
C ALA A 444 -16.12 1.33 15.93
N ARG A 445 -16.00 1.55 17.24
CA ARG A 445 -14.76 2.00 17.88
C ARG A 445 -14.29 1.00 18.91
N PHE A 446 -13.04 0.56 18.74
CA PHE A 446 -12.33 -0.32 19.64
C PHE A 446 -11.30 0.48 20.44
N ASP A 447 -11.24 0.20 21.73
CA ASP A 447 -10.29 0.81 22.64
C ASP A 447 -9.82 -0.24 23.64
N ALA A 448 -8.53 -0.26 23.97
CA ALA A 448 -7.94 -1.26 24.88
C ALA A 448 -8.65 -1.27 26.24
N SER A 449 -9.13 -0.10 26.73
CA SER A 449 -9.86 0.01 28.01
C SER A 449 -11.25 -0.63 27.98
N ARG A 450 -11.82 -0.88 26.79
CA ARG A 450 -13.12 -1.53 26.60
C ARG A 450 -13.03 -3.04 26.35
N ILE A 451 -11.82 -3.58 26.26
CA ILE A 451 -11.56 -5.02 26.26
C ILE A 451 -11.33 -5.44 27.70
N VAL A 452 -12.44 -5.64 28.44
CA VAL A 452 -12.49 -5.56 29.91
C VAL A 452 -11.90 -6.82 30.55
N THR A 453 -12.25 -7.99 30.05
CA THR A 453 -11.84 -9.25 30.64
C THR A 453 -11.30 -10.17 29.56
N ILE A 454 -10.13 -10.75 29.83
CA ILE A 454 -9.55 -11.83 29.03
C ILE A 454 -9.32 -12.96 30.01
N ASN A 455 -10.23 -13.95 30.00
CA ASN A 455 -10.10 -15.16 30.85
C ASN A 455 -9.16 -16.13 30.13
N VAL A 456 -8.03 -16.40 30.74
CA VAL A 456 -7.01 -17.29 30.18
C VAL A 456 -7.14 -18.66 30.84
N THR A 457 -7.32 -19.70 30.02
CA THR A 457 -7.34 -21.09 30.45
C THR A 457 -6.18 -21.84 29.80
N ASN A 458 -5.43 -22.60 30.57
CA ASN A 458 -4.34 -23.41 30.05
C ASN A 458 -4.88 -24.65 29.35
N GLY A 459 -4.40 -24.90 28.14
CA GLY A 459 -4.70 -26.12 27.37
C GLY A 459 -3.44 -26.88 27.04
N THR A 460 -3.60 -28.09 26.56
CA THR A 460 -2.55 -28.86 25.89
C THR A 460 -2.73 -28.74 24.39
N PRO A 461 -1.66 -28.53 23.60
CA PRO A 461 -1.71 -28.45 22.14
C PRO A 461 -2.33 -29.68 21.50
#